data_924a4422e31c1d6cfb0e04d479c555a2
#
_entry.id   924a4422e31c1d6cfb0e04d479c555a2
#
_cell.length_a   1.000
_cell.length_b   1.000
_cell.length_c   1.000
_cell.angle_alpha   90.00
_cell.angle_beta   90.00
_cell.angle_gamma   90.00
#
_symmetry.space_group_name_H-M   'P 1'
#
loop_
_entity.id
_entity.type
_entity.pdbx_description
1 polymer ?
#
loop_
_entity_poly.entity_id
_entity_poly.type
_entity_poly.pdbx_seq_one_letter_code
_entity_poly.pdbx_strand_id
1 'polypeptide(L)'
;MSDFSNKCREYLKDTGENVYQLSASSGLDRTSLQRMITGKRLPGIDFVRQFCDSLRINPSQRRELMELYKIEKIGKEIYYNRKYIQELLGVISSQQVISREGFLKLPSFPFYRGTFSLDVEKKVLNLFEDILSSGSSETIRTNLPANCRLLVQIFSHLYPKYEKLPPVIQILPLHQNPSASPDYNMNLETFLCTLLPILSGFVGYQPYYYYTQTGREFSSYELFPFFLLTEKKLLLLSSDMMTCIFTENPEAIHAYQQEFRRALENSSQFFLQSDSPDKILNIFGSIMQTKISTNFALESHPCLALMSYGPGFIQSLFDNRDIDLS
;
A
#
# COMPACT_ATOMS: atom_id res chain seq x y z
N MET A 1 15.99 -22.56 -16.64
CA MET A 1 14.84 -22.75 -17.53
C MET A 1 13.68 -22.11 -16.83
N SER A 2 12.85 -21.33 -17.52
CA SER A 2 11.76 -20.59 -16.86
C SER A 2 10.54 -21.46 -16.57
N ASP A 3 9.72 -21.05 -15.60
CA ASP A 3 8.49 -21.74 -15.24
C ASP A 3 7.51 -21.80 -16.44
N PHE A 4 7.45 -20.72 -17.24
CA PHE A 4 6.68 -20.67 -18.47
C PHE A 4 7.11 -21.75 -19.48
N SER A 5 8.43 -21.85 -19.75
CA SER A 5 8.94 -22.85 -20.69
C SER A 5 8.72 -24.28 -20.21
N ASN A 6 8.88 -24.53 -18.92
CA ASN A 6 8.60 -25.81 -18.29
C ASN A 6 7.14 -26.20 -18.46
N LYS A 7 6.23 -25.25 -18.22
CA LYS A 7 4.78 -25.48 -18.35
C LYS A 7 4.35 -25.69 -19.80
N CYS A 8 4.93 -24.96 -20.75
CA CYS A 8 4.71 -25.21 -22.17
C CYS A 8 5.11 -26.65 -22.57
N ARG A 9 6.22 -27.14 -22.02
CA ARG A 9 6.68 -28.51 -22.28
C ARG A 9 5.76 -29.55 -21.65
N GLU A 10 5.32 -29.32 -20.43
CA GLU A 10 4.36 -30.18 -19.72
C GLU A 10 3.07 -30.33 -20.56
N TYR A 11 2.46 -29.22 -20.96
CA TYR A 11 1.21 -29.27 -21.76
C TYR A 11 1.39 -29.93 -23.13
N LEU A 12 2.54 -29.70 -23.79
CA LEU A 12 2.81 -30.41 -25.06
C LEU A 12 2.95 -31.92 -24.83
N LYS A 13 3.62 -32.32 -23.74
CA LYS A 13 3.77 -33.74 -23.41
C LYS A 13 2.45 -34.42 -23.10
N ASP A 14 1.55 -33.71 -22.41
CA ASP A 14 0.23 -34.23 -22.03
C ASP A 14 -0.68 -34.53 -23.24
N THR A 15 -0.47 -33.81 -24.35
CA THR A 15 -1.19 -34.10 -25.60
C THR A 15 -0.62 -35.31 -26.37
N GLY A 16 0.53 -35.81 -26.00
CA GLY A 16 1.23 -36.88 -26.71
C GLY A 16 1.88 -36.45 -28.03
N GLU A 17 1.77 -35.16 -28.40
CA GLU A 17 2.38 -34.61 -29.59
C GLU A 17 3.83 -34.18 -29.37
N ASN A 18 4.63 -34.22 -30.41
CA ASN A 18 5.95 -33.59 -30.42
C ASN A 18 5.93 -32.25 -31.18
N VAL A 19 7.01 -31.48 -31.06
CA VAL A 19 7.12 -30.15 -31.71
C VAL A 19 6.92 -30.20 -33.22
N TYR A 20 7.32 -31.27 -33.88
CA TYR A 20 7.17 -31.43 -35.30
C TYR A 20 5.68 -31.63 -35.69
N GLN A 21 5.01 -32.51 -34.98
CA GLN A 21 3.57 -32.78 -35.20
C GLN A 21 2.73 -31.54 -34.91
N LEU A 22 2.97 -30.86 -33.77
CA LEU A 22 2.26 -29.64 -33.48
C LEU A 22 2.51 -28.53 -34.48
N SER A 23 3.75 -28.35 -34.96
CA SER A 23 4.06 -27.39 -36.02
C SER A 23 3.30 -27.69 -37.32
N ALA A 24 3.25 -28.96 -37.72
CA ALA A 24 2.59 -29.39 -38.94
C ALA A 24 1.06 -29.20 -38.86
N SER A 25 0.44 -29.45 -37.70
CA SER A 25 -1.01 -29.36 -37.51
C SER A 25 -1.50 -27.91 -37.25
N SER A 26 -0.69 -27.09 -36.60
CA SER A 26 -1.08 -25.75 -36.16
C SER A 26 -0.62 -24.61 -37.07
N GLY A 27 0.36 -24.87 -37.97
CA GLY A 27 1.04 -23.83 -38.73
C GLY A 27 1.99 -22.96 -37.96
N LEU A 28 2.26 -23.27 -36.66
CA LEU A 28 3.25 -22.57 -35.85
C LEU A 28 4.68 -22.88 -36.31
N ASP A 29 5.54 -21.87 -36.37
CA ASP A 29 6.96 -22.04 -36.75
C ASP A 29 7.67 -22.99 -35.80
N ARG A 30 8.22 -24.07 -36.35
CA ARG A 30 8.88 -25.13 -35.60
C ARG A 30 10.08 -24.59 -34.76
N THR A 31 10.85 -23.67 -35.31
CA THR A 31 12.04 -23.12 -34.65
C THR A 31 11.63 -22.27 -33.45
N SER A 32 10.58 -21.47 -33.60
CA SER A 32 10.01 -20.67 -32.54
C SER A 32 9.42 -21.53 -31.41
N LEU A 33 8.68 -22.59 -31.75
CA LEU A 33 8.18 -23.58 -30.79
C LEU A 33 9.32 -24.21 -30.00
N GLN A 34 10.35 -24.67 -30.69
CA GLN A 34 11.51 -25.30 -30.04
C GLN A 34 12.24 -24.31 -29.10
N ARG A 35 12.42 -23.06 -29.52
CA ARG A 35 13.06 -22.03 -28.69
C ARG A 35 12.21 -21.66 -27.47
N MET A 36 10.90 -21.59 -27.62
CA MET A 36 9.95 -21.35 -26.53
C MET A 36 10.02 -22.46 -25.47
N ILE A 37 9.88 -23.70 -25.87
CA ILE A 37 9.87 -24.87 -24.97
C ILE A 37 11.23 -25.08 -24.30
N THR A 38 12.33 -24.72 -24.96
CA THR A 38 13.67 -24.79 -24.37
C THR A 38 14.06 -23.57 -23.54
N GLY A 39 13.20 -22.54 -23.47
CA GLY A 39 13.47 -21.30 -22.74
C GLY A 39 14.52 -20.42 -23.40
N LYS A 40 14.86 -20.65 -24.65
CA LYS A 40 15.87 -19.85 -25.38
C LYS A 40 15.30 -18.51 -25.87
N ARG A 41 13.99 -18.40 -26.03
CA ARG A 41 13.32 -17.21 -26.49
C ARG A 41 11.86 -17.18 -26.04
N LEU A 42 11.42 -16.05 -25.51
CA LEU A 42 10.01 -15.76 -25.25
C LEU A 42 9.37 -15.25 -26.55
N PRO A 43 8.35 -15.91 -27.11
CA PRO A 43 7.69 -15.48 -28.34
C PRO A 43 6.70 -14.31 -28.07
N GLY A 44 6.10 -13.75 -29.14
CA GLY A 44 5.01 -12.81 -29.00
C GLY A 44 3.73 -13.45 -28.42
N ILE A 45 2.87 -12.62 -27.81
CA ILE A 45 1.66 -13.10 -27.13
C ILE A 45 0.69 -13.87 -28.05
N ASP A 46 0.61 -13.47 -29.31
CA ASP A 46 -0.28 -14.11 -30.27
C ASP A 46 0.18 -15.52 -30.63
N PHE A 47 1.49 -15.72 -30.68
CA PHE A 47 2.07 -17.06 -30.83
C PHE A 47 1.72 -17.97 -29.63
N VAL A 48 1.77 -17.43 -28.40
CA VAL A 48 1.39 -18.20 -27.21
C VAL A 48 -0.11 -18.48 -27.21
N ARG A 49 -0.95 -17.56 -27.65
CA ARG A 49 -2.40 -17.79 -27.80
C ARG A 49 -2.67 -18.90 -28.81
N GLN A 50 -2.04 -18.85 -29.97
CA GLN A 50 -2.17 -19.87 -31.01
C GLN A 50 -1.66 -21.24 -30.51
N PHE A 51 -0.58 -21.28 -29.76
CA PHE A 51 -0.11 -22.49 -29.09
C PHE A 51 -1.16 -23.07 -28.14
N CYS A 52 -1.78 -22.23 -27.27
CA CYS A 52 -2.86 -22.66 -26.39
C CYS A 52 -4.06 -23.23 -27.16
N ASP A 53 -4.46 -22.58 -28.26
CA ASP A 53 -5.59 -22.99 -29.08
C ASP A 53 -5.30 -24.32 -29.79
N SER A 54 -4.07 -24.48 -30.28
CA SER A 54 -3.65 -25.72 -30.99
C SER A 54 -3.62 -26.94 -30.06
N LEU A 55 -3.21 -26.75 -28.82
CA LEU A 55 -3.18 -27.82 -27.79
C LEU A 55 -4.57 -28.02 -27.14
N ARG A 56 -5.56 -27.20 -27.46
CA ARG A 56 -6.90 -27.25 -26.87
C ARG A 56 -6.91 -27.29 -25.35
N ILE A 57 -5.97 -26.57 -24.72
CA ILE A 57 -5.86 -26.51 -23.27
C ILE A 57 -7.10 -25.85 -22.65
N ASN A 58 -7.48 -26.31 -21.46
CA ASN A 58 -8.67 -25.79 -20.79
C ASN A 58 -8.49 -24.33 -20.31
N PRO A 59 -9.60 -23.62 -20.00
CA PRO A 59 -9.52 -22.21 -19.59
C PRO A 59 -8.66 -21.94 -18.34
N SER A 60 -8.56 -22.90 -17.42
CA SER A 60 -7.73 -22.76 -16.23
C SER A 60 -6.24 -22.85 -16.56
N GLN A 61 -5.86 -23.86 -17.34
CA GLN A 61 -4.51 -24.04 -17.84
C GLN A 61 -4.05 -22.86 -18.70
N ARG A 62 -4.96 -22.34 -19.54
CA ARG A 62 -4.69 -21.15 -20.34
C ARG A 62 -4.39 -19.93 -19.46
N ARG A 63 -5.17 -19.70 -18.40
CA ARG A 63 -4.92 -18.62 -17.46
C ARG A 63 -3.55 -18.75 -16.78
N GLU A 64 -3.24 -19.94 -16.29
CA GLU A 64 -1.95 -20.26 -15.68
C GLU A 64 -0.79 -19.96 -16.64
N LEU A 65 -0.85 -20.44 -17.87
CA LEU A 65 0.20 -20.23 -18.86
C LEU A 65 0.37 -18.77 -19.23
N MET A 66 -0.73 -18.03 -19.36
CA MET A 66 -0.70 -16.60 -19.66
C MET A 66 -0.17 -15.78 -18.48
N GLU A 67 -0.39 -16.21 -17.25
CA GLU A 67 0.20 -15.61 -16.05
C GLU A 67 1.72 -15.81 -16.04
N LEU A 68 2.19 -17.04 -16.24
CA LEU A 68 3.60 -17.36 -16.34
C LEU A 68 4.30 -16.60 -17.48
N TYR A 69 3.63 -16.45 -18.63
CA TYR A 69 4.12 -15.63 -19.74
C TYR A 69 4.32 -14.17 -19.35
N LYS A 70 3.34 -13.57 -18.65
CA LYS A 70 3.44 -12.18 -18.19
C LYS A 70 4.58 -12.03 -17.19
N ILE A 71 4.71 -12.97 -16.25
CA ILE A 71 5.80 -12.98 -15.25
C ILE A 71 7.16 -13.00 -15.95
N GLU A 72 7.34 -13.88 -16.94
CA GLU A 72 8.60 -13.96 -17.67
C GLU A 72 8.88 -12.71 -18.52
N LYS A 73 7.83 -12.11 -19.11
CA LYS A 73 7.96 -10.94 -19.97
C LYS A 73 8.37 -9.67 -19.24
N ILE A 74 7.82 -9.43 -18.06
CA ILE A 74 8.04 -8.17 -17.33
C ILE A 74 8.88 -8.32 -16.06
N GLY A 75 9.20 -9.55 -15.68
CA GLY A 75 9.86 -9.87 -14.42
C GLY A 75 8.87 -10.14 -13.29
N LYS A 76 9.24 -11.09 -12.43
CA LYS A 76 8.39 -11.59 -11.33
C LYS A 76 7.99 -10.47 -10.37
N GLU A 77 8.96 -9.67 -9.95
CA GLU A 77 8.75 -8.56 -9.02
C GLU A 77 7.77 -7.53 -9.57
N ILE A 78 7.99 -7.05 -10.80
CA ILE A 78 7.12 -6.06 -11.44
C ILE A 78 5.71 -6.61 -11.63
N TYR A 79 5.59 -7.89 -12.00
CA TYR A 79 4.28 -8.54 -12.19
C TYR A 79 3.47 -8.52 -10.88
N TYR A 80 4.05 -8.98 -9.77
CA TYR A 80 3.35 -9.05 -8.50
C TYR A 80 3.07 -7.68 -7.90
N ASN A 81 3.98 -6.72 -8.03
CA ASN A 81 3.72 -5.35 -7.62
C ASN A 81 2.52 -4.75 -8.37
N ARG A 82 2.43 -4.97 -9.69
CA ARG A 82 1.27 -4.50 -10.48
C ARG A 82 -0.03 -5.20 -10.07
N LYS A 83 0.01 -6.51 -9.85
CA LYS A 83 -1.15 -7.28 -9.39
C LYS A 83 -1.63 -6.77 -8.04
N TYR A 84 -0.72 -6.55 -7.09
CA TYR A 84 -1.01 -6.02 -5.77
C TYR A 84 -1.62 -4.62 -5.82
N ILE A 85 -1.08 -3.74 -6.68
CA ILE A 85 -1.67 -2.41 -6.91
C ILE A 85 -3.09 -2.51 -7.49
N GLN A 86 -3.35 -3.45 -8.40
CA GLN A 86 -4.70 -3.65 -8.94
C GLN A 86 -5.68 -4.12 -7.85
N GLU A 87 -5.28 -5.00 -6.96
CA GLU A 87 -6.08 -5.42 -5.82
C GLU A 87 -6.36 -4.26 -4.87
N LEU A 88 -5.35 -3.43 -4.59
CA LEU A 88 -5.46 -2.21 -3.81
C LEU A 88 -6.47 -1.22 -4.43
N LEU A 89 -6.36 -0.96 -5.72
CA LEU A 89 -7.32 -0.11 -6.44
C LEU A 89 -8.74 -0.70 -6.42
N GLY A 90 -8.86 -2.02 -6.49
CA GLY A 90 -10.14 -2.72 -6.33
C GLY A 90 -10.78 -2.49 -4.96
N VAL A 91 -9.97 -2.53 -3.89
CA VAL A 91 -10.42 -2.22 -2.52
C VAL A 91 -10.86 -0.76 -2.39
N ILE A 92 -10.09 0.18 -2.94
CA ILE A 92 -10.41 1.60 -2.90
C ILE A 92 -11.66 1.93 -3.72
N SER A 93 -11.82 1.30 -4.90
CA SER A 93 -12.96 1.53 -5.78
C SER A 93 -14.27 0.94 -5.26
N SER A 94 -14.20 -0.02 -4.33
CA SER A 94 -15.39 -0.45 -3.61
C SER A 94 -15.84 0.72 -2.75
N GLN A 95 -16.91 1.42 -3.13
CA GLN A 95 -17.46 2.62 -2.46
C GLN A 95 -17.66 2.48 -0.94
N GLN A 96 -17.57 1.27 -0.41
CA GLN A 96 -17.68 0.96 1.00
C GLN A 96 -16.52 1.50 1.85
N VAL A 97 -15.36 1.77 1.26
CA VAL A 97 -14.15 2.19 1.99
C VAL A 97 -14.06 3.70 2.16
N ILE A 98 -14.68 4.48 1.26
CA ILE A 98 -14.59 5.96 1.22
C ILE A 98 -15.69 6.63 2.07
N SER A 99 -16.45 5.87 2.82
CA SER A 99 -17.49 6.40 3.71
C SER A 99 -17.13 6.20 5.19
N ARG A 100 -17.79 6.97 6.06
CA ARG A 100 -17.69 6.76 7.51
C ARG A 100 -18.06 5.32 7.91
N GLU A 101 -19.06 4.74 7.26
CA GLU A 101 -19.46 3.35 7.47
C GLU A 101 -18.38 2.36 6.98
N GLY A 102 -17.69 2.68 5.90
CA GLY A 102 -16.56 1.92 5.41
C GLY A 102 -15.39 1.92 6.41
N PHE A 103 -15.11 3.06 7.04
CA PHE A 103 -14.09 3.18 8.08
C PHE A 103 -14.34 2.20 9.24
N LEU A 104 -15.59 2.05 9.67
CA LEU A 104 -15.97 1.14 10.76
C LEU A 104 -15.72 -0.34 10.40
N LYS A 105 -15.56 -0.66 9.12
CA LYS A 105 -15.25 -2.01 8.62
C LYS A 105 -13.76 -2.24 8.39
N LEU A 106 -12.91 -1.20 8.44
CA LEU A 106 -11.47 -1.32 8.21
C LEU A 106 -10.77 -2.38 9.08
N PRO A 107 -11.10 -2.54 10.39
CA PRO A 107 -10.48 -3.59 11.19
C PRO A 107 -10.68 -5.00 10.67
N SER A 108 -11.67 -5.22 9.81
CA SER A 108 -11.97 -6.51 9.20
C SER A 108 -11.23 -6.76 7.88
N PHE A 109 -10.50 -5.77 7.37
CA PHE A 109 -9.72 -5.94 6.14
C PHE A 109 -8.52 -6.85 6.38
N PRO A 110 -8.18 -7.71 5.40
CA PRO A 110 -7.12 -8.72 5.55
C PRO A 110 -5.72 -8.12 5.70
N PHE A 111 -5.55 -6.83 5.38
CA PHE A 111 -4.29 -6.12 5.53
C PHE A 111 -3.98 -5.74 6.98
N TYR A 112 -5.01 -5.54 7.82
CA TYR A 112 -4.81 -5.27 9.24
C TYR A 112 -4.68 -6.58 10.00
N ARG A 113 -3.50 -6.81 10.55
CA ARG A 113 -3.09 -8.06 11.17
C ARG A 113 -2.72 -7.86 12.63
N GLY A 114 -2.41 -8.97 13.27
CA GLY A 114 -1.95 -9.03 14.65
C GLY A 114 -3.09 -9.20 15.65
N THR A 115 -2.71 -9.75 16.77
CA THR A 115 -3.54 -9.91 17.96
C THR A 115 -2.96 -9.01 19.06
N PHE A 116 -3.78 -8.58 19.98
CA PHE A 116 -3.37 -7.81 21.14
C PHE A 116 -4.24 -8.22 22.33
N SER A 117 -3.74 -7.99 23.55
CA SER A 117 -4.51 -8.30 24.73
C SER A 117 -5.61 -7.27 24.99
N LEU A 118 -6.68 -7.69 25.67
CA LEU A 118 -7.75 -6.77 26.10
C LEU A 118 -7.22 -5.67 27.04
N ASP A 119 -6.18 -5.95 27.81
CA ASP A 119 -5.54 -4.93 28.68
C ASP A 119 -4.85 -3.86 27.85
N VAL A 120 -4.13 -4.24 26.81
CA VAL A 120 -3.51 -3.30 25.85
C VAL A 120 -4.58 -2.46 25.16
N GLU A 121 -5.64 -3.09 24.64
CA GLU A 121 -6.72 -2.37 23.97
C GLU A 121 -7.37 -1.34 24.89
N LYS A 122 -7.71 -1.72 26.13
CA LYS A 122 -8.30 -0.82 27.12
C LYS A 122 -7.40 0.37 27.46
N LYS A 123 -6.10 0.12 27.66
CA LYS A 123 -5.15 1.21 27.99
C LYS A 123 -4.96 2.17 26.84
N VAL A 124 -4.90 1.66 25.59
CA VAL A 124 -4.84 2.52 24.41
C VAL A 124 -6.13 3.30 24.24
N LEU A 125 -7.29 2.66 24.40
CA LEU A 125 -8.58 3.34 24.33
C LEU A 125 -8.69 4.45 25.38
N ASN A 126 -8.33 4.17 26.63
CA ASN A 126 -8.33 5.16 27.70
C ASN A 126 -7.42 6.35 27.40
N LEU A 127 -6.24 6.11 26.77
CA LEU A 127 -5.34 7.18 26.38
C LEU A 127 -6.04 8.18 25.41
N PHE A 128 -6.81 7.66 24.44
CA PHE A 128 -7.57 8.51 23.52
C PHE A 128 -8.76 9.19 24.21
N GLU A 129 -9.51 8.46 25.02
CA GLU A 129 -10.69 8.98 25.72
C GLU A 129 -10.31 10.08 26.74
N ASP A 130 -9.17 9.97 27.39
CA ASP A 130 -8.64 11.01 28.31
C ASP A 130 -8.38 12.34 27.56
N ILE A 131 -7.78 12.27 26.36
CA ILE A 131 -7.55 13.46 25.54
C ILE A 131 -8.90 14.05 25.10
N LEU A 132 -9.81 13.22 24.61
CA LEU A 132 -11.15 13.65 24.14
C LEU A 132 -11.97 14.27 25.28
N SER A 133 -11.95 13.67 26.46
CA SER A 133 -12.69 14.13 27.64
C SER A 133 -12.14 15.44 28.22
N SER A 134 -10.83 15.64 28.12
CA SER A 134 -10.18 16.87 28.62
C SER A 134 -10.38 18.06 27.67
N GLY A 135 -10.90 17.84 26.46
CA GLY A 135 -10.97 18.87 25.43
C GLY A 135 -9.59 19.34 24.94
N SER A 136 -8.55 18.57 25.26
CA SER A 136 -7.18 18.87 24.86
C SER A 136 -6.99 18.64 23.35
N SER A 137 -6.13 19.44 22.74
CA SER A 137 -5.70 19.25 21.35
C SER A 137 -4.38 18.47 21.27
N GLU A 138 -4.09 17.64 22.27
CA GLU A 138 -2.86 16.84 22.29
C GLU A 138 -2.77 15.90 21.08
N THR A 139 -1.55 15.80 20.55
CA THR A 139 -1.24 14.90 19.42
C THR A 139 -0.65 13.60 19.95
N ILE A 140 -1.17 12.49 19.48
CA ILE A 140 -0.60 11.16 19.76
C ILE A 140 0.49 10.89 18.74
N ARG A 141 1.67 10.50 19.21
CA ARG A 141 2.83 10.14 18.42
C ARG A 141 3.11 8.66 18.59
N THR A 142 3.37 7.95 17.50
CA THR A 142 3.54 6.49 17.55
C THR A 142 4.45 5.96 16.45
N ASN A 143 5.04 4.81 16.70
CA ASN A 143 5.78 4.00 15.73
C ASN A 143 5.13 2.63 15.51
N LEU A 144 3.85 2.47 15.87
CA LEU A 144 3.13 1.21 15.60
C LEU A 144 3.22 0.82 14.12
N PRO A 145 3.28 -0.48 13.78
CA PRO A 145 3.25 -0.90 12.39
C PRO A 145 1.97 -0.42 11.68
N ALA A 146 2.05 -0.09 10.40
CA ALA A 146 0.90 0.40 9.62
C ALA A 146 -0.25 -0.62 9.59
N ASN A 147 0.08 -1.91 9.49
CA ASN A 147 -0.89 -3.01 9.49
C ASN A 147 -1.38 -3.40 10.89
N CYS A 148 -1.03 -2.63 11.92
CA CYS A 148 -1.47 -2.87 13.27
C CYS A 148 -2.97 -2.66 13.41
N ARG A 149 -3.70 -3.74 13.63
CA ARG A 149 -5.15 -3.73 13.80
C ARG A 149 -5.61 -2.89 14.99
N LEU A 150 -4.78 -2.76 16.04
CA LEU A 150 -5.11 -2.07 17.28
C LEU A 150 -5.54 -0.61 17.03
N LEU A 151 -4.73 0.18 16.33
CA LEU A 151 -5.04 1.59 16.06
C LEU A 151 -6.36 1.75 15.30
N VAL A 152 -6.53 0.97 14.23
CA VAL A 152 -7.74 1.06 13.41
C VAL A 152 -8.97 0.62 14.19
N GLN A 153 -8.83 -0.36 15.08
CA GLN A 153 -9.93 -0.79 15.95
C GLN A 153 -10.31 0.29 16.96
N ILE A 154 -9.33 0.96 17.56
CA ILE A 154 -9.57 2.11 18.45
C ILE A 154 -10.29 3.23 17.70
N PHE A 155 -9.81 3.59 16.51
CA PHE A 155 -10.46 4.61 15.68
C PHE A 155 -11.90 4.23 15.33
N SER A 156 -12.14 2.98 14.94
CA SER A 156 -13.48 2.49 14.61
C SER A 156 -14.42 2.52 15.82
N HIS A 157 -13.90 2.33 17.03
CA HIS A 157 -14.67 2.42 18.27
C HIS A 157 -15.01 3.87 18.65
N LEU A 158 -14.09 4.80 18.43
CA LEU A 158 -14.25 6.20 18.83
C LEU A 158 -15.01 7.02 17.79
N TYR A 159 -14.81 6.74 16.49
CA TYR A 159 -15.37 7.53 15.41
C TYR A 159 -16.92 7.69 15.41
N PRO A 160 -17.72 6.68 15.83
CA PRO A 160 -19.17 6.87 16.00
C PRO A 160 -19.55 7.81 17.15
N LYS A 161 -18.70 7.94 18.16
CA LYS A 161 -18.98 8.69 19.38
C LYS A 161 -18.54 10.16 19.32
N TYR A 162 -17.44 10.40 18.58
CA TYR A 162 -16.78 11.70 18.53
C TYR A 162 -16.70 12.23 17.10
N GLU A 163 -17.01 13.49 16.91
CA GLU A 163 -16.94 14.14 15.61
C GLU A 163 -15.48 14.28 15.12
N LYS A 164 -14.58 14.56 16.05
CA LYS A 164 -13.15 14.69 15.78
C LYS A 164 -12.36 13.80 16.73
N LEU A 165 -11.39 13.08 16.18
CA LEU A 165 -10.43 12.30 16.96
C LEU A 165 -9.15 13.11 17.19
N PRO A 166 -8.35 12.79 18.23
CA PRO A 166 -7.05 13.40 18.44
C PRO A 166 -6.15 13.21 17.21
N PRO A 167 -5.35 14.20 16.84
CA PRO A 167 -4.36 14.02 15.78
C PRO A 167 -3.39 12.90 16.11
N VAL A 168 -3.02 12.09 15.11
CA VAL A 168 -2.05 11.00 15.26
C VAL A 168 -0.93 11.18 14.24
N ILE A 169 0.30 11.28 14.72
CA ILE A 169 1.50 11.25 13.88
C ILE A 169 2.14 9.87 14.05
N GLN A 170 2.25 9.14 12.96
CA GLN A 170 2.82 7.80 12.92
C GLN A 170 4.07 7.78 12.05
N ILE A 171 5.19 7.23 12.57
CA ILE A 171 6.42 7.06 11.80
C ILE A 171 6.58 5.58 11.44
N LEU A 172 6.83 5.30 10.17
CA LEU A 172 6.79 3.96 9.60
C LEU A 172 8.07 3.64 8.83
N PRO A 173 8.63 2.43 8.97
CA PRO A 173 9.72 1.98 8.13
C PRO A 173 9.20 1.57 6.74
N LEU A 174 9.92 1.99 5.70
CA LEU A 174 9.84 1.41 4.36
C LEU A 174 11.15 0.71 4.04
N HIS A 175 11.09 -0.43 3.39
CA HIS A 175 12.26 -1.21 3.03
C HIS A 175 12.82 -0.73 1.69
N GLN A 176 14.15 -0.49 1.62
CA GLN A 176 14.81 -0.06 0.39
C GLN A 176 14.71 -1.11 -0.72
N ASN A 177 14.78 -2.39 -0.35
CA ASN A 177 14.64 -3.51 -1.27
C ASN A 177 13.57 -4.47 -0.74
N PRO A 178 12.28 -4.12 -0.89
CA PRO A 178 11.21 -5.00 -0.44
C PRO A 178 11.26 -6.30 -1.24
N SER A 179 11.35 -7.44 -0.57
CA SER A 179 11.19 -8.72 -1.25
C SER A 179 9.74 -8.83 -1.75
N ALA A 180 9.56 -8.78 -3.05
CA ALA A 180 8.27 -9.04 -3.66
C ALA A 180 8.06 -10.55 -3.75
N SER A 181 7.21 -11.09 -2.89
CA SER A 181 6.63 -12.42 -3.07
C SER A 181 5.32 -12.30 -3.85
N PRO A 182 4.82 -13.40 -4.45
CA PRO A 182 3.52 -13.41 -5.13
C PRO A 182 2.37 -12.82 -4.31
N ASP A 183 2.45 -12.98 -3.01
CA ASP A 183 1.34 -12.72 -2.11
C ASP A 183 1.62 -11.57 -1.13
N TYR A 184 2.79 -10.94 -1.22
CA TYR A 184 3.19 -9.97 -0.22
C TYR A 184 4.22 -8.95 -0.71
N ASN A 185 3.91 -7.67 -0.55
CA ASN A 185 4.86 -6.56 -0.65
C ASN A 185 4.65 -5.64 0.55
N MET A 186 5.61 -5.63 1.47
CA MET A 186 5.54 -4.92 2.75
C MET A 186 5.34 -3.41 2.57
N ASN A 187 6.01 -2.78 1.61
CA ASN A 187 5.87 -1.35 1.38
C ASN A 187 4.49 -0.99 0.81
N LEU A 188 3.95 -1.82 -0.09
CA LEU A 188 2.60 -1.61 -0.63
C LEU A 188 1.53 -1.88 0.42
N GLU A 189 1.72 -2.86 1.29
CA GLU A 189 0.83 -3.10 2.44
C GLU A 189 0.85 -1.90 3.39
N THR A 190 2.04 -1.40 3.75
CA THR A 190 2.19 -0.18 4.57
C THR A 190 1.48 1.00 3.92
N PHE A 191 1.69 1.22 2.63
CA PHE A 191 1.00 2.27 1.87
C PHE A 191 -0.52 2.14 1.94
N LEU A 192 -1.05 0.94 1.68
CA LEU A 192 -2.48 0.67 1.73
C LEU A 192 -3.06 0.93 3.12
N CYS A 193 -2.45 0.35 4.15
CA CYS A 193 -2.92 0.50 5.52
C CYS A 193 -2.94 1.95 6.00
N THR A 194 -2.04 2.79 5.51
CA THR A 194 -2.02 4.23 5.82
C THR A 194 -2.99 5.05 4.97
N LEU A 195 -3.23 4.64 3.74
CA LEU A 195 -4.12 5.35 2.83
C LEU A 195 -5.61 5.17 3.21
N LEU A 196 -6.01 3.97 3.62
CA LEU A 196 -7.41 3.66 3.91
C LEU A 196 -8.03 4.55 5.00
N PRO A 197 -7.41 4.81 6.16
CA PRO A 197 -7.94 5.74 7.16
C PRO A 197 -8.13 7.15 6.61
N ILE A 198 -7.20 7.63 5.78
CA ILE A 198 -7.27 8.96 5.18
C ILE A 198 -8.44 9.07 4.21
N LEU A 199 -8.58 8.11 3.30
CA LEU A 199 -9.70 8.06 2.35
C LEU A 199 -11.06 7.91 3.04
N SER A 200 -11.08 7.28 4.21
CA SER A 200 -12.28 7.16 5.04
C SER A 200 -12.62 8.41 5.86
N GLY A 201 -11.85 9.49 5.70
CA GLY A 201 -12.14 10.79 6.31
C GLY A 201 -11.46 11.05 7.64
N PHE A 202 -10.47 10.26 8.04
CA PHE A 202 -9.69 10.54 9.26
C PHE A 202 -8.63 11.62 9.00
N VAL A 203 -9.05 12.87 9.03
CA VAL A 203 -8.24 14.06 8.68
C VAL A 203 -7.06 14.29 9.63
N GLY A 204 -7.15 13.86 10.88
CA GLY A 204 -6.10 14.03 11.89
C GLY A 204 -4.95 13.04 11.80
N TYR A 205 -4.99 12.08 10.91
CA TYR A 205 -3.97 11.04 10.77
C TYR A 205 -2.88 11.48 9.81
N GLN A 206 -1.62 11.51 10.28
CA GLN A 206 -0.45 11.96 9.55
C GLN A 206 0.65 10.89 9.59
N PRO A 207 0.71 10.00 8.60
CA PRO A 207 1.78 9.03 8.48
C PRO A 207 3.03 9.64 7.85
N TYR A 208 4.19 9.32 8.44
CA TYR A 208 5.53 9.63 7.96
C TYR A 208 6.29 8.34 7.72
N TYR A 209 7.28 8.35 6.83
CA TYR A 209 8.11 7.19 6.55
C TYR A 209 9.58 7.53 6.49
N TYR A 210 10.41 6.53 6.77
CA TYR A 210 11.84 6.54 6.53
C TYR A 210 12.26 5.24 5.88
N TYR A 211 13.36 5.25 5.11
CA TYR A 211 13.86 4.02 4.51
C TYR A 211 14.81 3.29 5.44
N THR A 212 14.61 1.99 5.57
CA THR A 212 15.48 1.07 6.30
C THR A 212 16.02 -0.02 5.39
N GLN A 213 17.17 -0.59 5.75
CA GLN A 213 17.69 -1.77 5.06
C GLN A 213 16.89 -3.01 5.45
N THR A 214 16.58 -3.85 4.47
CA THR A 214 15.94 -5.15 4.70
C THR A 214 16.77 -5.98 5.67
N GLY A 215 16.17 -6.54 6.71
CA GLY A 215 16.85 -7.41 7.67
C GLY A 215 17.13 -6.78 9.04
N ARG A 216 16.86 -5.49 9.24
CA ARG A 216 16.72 -4.90 10.57
C ARG A 216 15.25 -4.91 11.01
N GLU A 217 14.63 -6.08 10.92
CA GLU A 217 13.46 -6.33 11.76
C GLU A 217 13.92 -6.25 13.21
N PHE A 218 13.04 -5.72 14.07
CA PHE A 218 13.32 -5.55 15.49
C PHE A 218 14.14 -6.72 16.01
N SER A 219 15.29 -6.42 16.62
CA SER A 219 16.07 -7.43 17.28
C SER A 219 15.13 -8.16 18.24
N SER A 220 15.14 -9.48 18.23
CA SER A 220 14.36 -10.31 19.18
C SER A 220 14.65 -9.98 20.65
N TYR A 221 15.57 -9.06 20.91
CA TYR A 221 15.94 -8.53 22.20
C TYR A 221 15.24 -7.21 22.56
N GLU A 222 14.49 -6.58 21.65
CA GLU A 222 13.70 -5.37 21.95
C GLU A 222 12.41 -5.77 22.64
N LEU A 223 12.36 -5.57 23.97
CA LEU A 223 11.19 -5.98 24.77
C LEU A 223 9.95 -5.13 24.49
N PHE A 224 10.12 -3.81 24.27
CA PHE A 224 9.05 -2.86 24.05
C PHE A 224 9.38 -1.93 22.88
N PRO A 225 9.33 -2.46 21.62
CA PRO A 225 9.75 -1.69 20.45
C PRO A 225 8.71 -0.65 20.01
N PHE A 226 7.47 -0.77 20.46
CA PHE A 226 6.39 0.11 20.07
C PHE A 226 5.95 1.03 21.18
N PHE A 227 5.46 2.20 20.82
CA PHE A 227 4.94 3.15 21.79
C PHE A 227 3.79 4.01 21.25
N LEU A 228 2.99 4.55 22.20
CA LEU A 228 2.10 5.70 21.99
C LEU A 228 2.51 6.77 23.01
N LEU A 229 2.75 7.97 22.53
CA LEU A 229 3.28 9.09 23.28
C LEU A 229 2.36 10.30 23.12
N THR A 230 2.00 10.92 24.26
CA THR A 230 1.34 12.22 24.34
C THR A 230 2.24 13.24 25.02
N GLU A 231 1.72 14.41 25.37
CA GLU A 231 2.49 15.40 26.14
C GLU A 231 2.74 14.94 27.57
N LYS A 232 1.88 14.10 28.15
CA LYS A 232 1.90 13.73 29.57
C LYS A 232 1.96 12.23 29.82
N LYS A 233 1.78 11.40 28.80
CA LYS A 233 1.63 9.96 28.96
C LYS A 233 2.47 9.21 27.94
N LEU A 234 3.07 8.11 28.34
CA LEU A 234 3.81 7.21 27.50
C LEU A 234 3.31 5.77 27.74
N LEU A 235 2.88 5.12 26.70
CA LEU A 235 2.53 3.71 26.68
C LEU A 235 3.52 2.95 25.80
N LEU A 236 4.25 2.01 26.39
CA LEU A 236 5.18 1.12 25.71
C LEU A 236 4.52 -0.23 25.47
N LEU A 237 4.67 -0.80 24.27
CA LEU A 237 4.06 -2.07 23.92
C LEU A 237 5.13 -3.09 23.53
N SER A 238 4.92 -4.32 23.99
CA SER A 238 5.75 -5.46 23.58
C SER A 238 5.64 -5.74 22.08
N SER A 239 6.63 -6.45 21.54
CA SER A 239 6.68 -6.81 20.12
C SER A 239 5.47 -7.61 19.65
N ASP A 240 4.90 -8.44 20.52
CA ASP A 240 3.69 -9.24 20.29
C ASP A 240 2.38 -8.50 20.63
N MET A 241 2.46 -7.26 21.16
CA MET A 241 1.32 -6.44 21.60
C MET A 241 0.44 -7.08 22.69
N MET A 242 0.99 -8.04 23.45
CA MET A 242 0.27 -8.68 24.55
C MET A 242 0.48 -7.98 25.88
N THR A 243 1.56 -7.24 26.03
CA THR A 243 1.94 -6.55 27.26
C THR A 243 2.22 -5.08 27.00
N CYS A 244 1.90 -4.23 27.96
CA CYS A 244 2.24 -2.81 27.89
C CYS A 244 2.67 -2.27 29.24
N ILE A 245 3.52 -1.24 29.20
CA ILE A 245 3.95 -0.44 30.35
C ILE A 245 3.43 0.98 30.16
N PHE A 246 2.66 1.45 31.11
CA PHE A 246 2.19 2.83 31.17
C PHE A 246 3.04 3.64 32.15
N THR A 247 3.42 4.85 31.75
CA THR A 247 4.13 5.77 32.63
C THR A 247 3.76 7.23 32.38
N GLU A 248 3.76 8.01 33.43
CA GLU A 248 3.62 9.47 33.43
C GLU A 248 4.92 10.14 33.91
N ASN A 249 6.01 9.38 33.96
CA ASN A 249 7.31 9.92 34.34
C ASN A 249 7.79 10.97 33.33
N PRO A 250 8.00 12.24 33.73
CA PRO A 250 8.36 13.31 32.82
C PRO A 250 9.68 13.10 32.09
N GLU A 251 10.67 12.46 32.77
CA GLU A 251 11.99 12.21 32.19
C GLU A 251 11.87 11.16 31.03
N ALA A 252 11.11 10.09 31.27
CA ALA A 252 10.87 9.09 30.24
C ALA A 252 10.10 9.69 29.05
N ILE A 253 9.04 10.46 29.31
CA ILE A 253 8.26 11.14 28.28
C ILE A 253 9.14 12.08 27.47
N HIS A 254 9.95 12.90 28.15
CA HIS A 254 10.83 13.84 27.48
C HIS A 254 11.87 13.13 26.58
N ALA A 255 12.47 12.04 27.06
CA ALA A 255 13.39 11.25 26.26
C ALA A 255 12.73 10.71 24.98
N TYR A 256 11.51 10.14 25.07
CA TYR A 256 10.77 9.65 23.91
C TYR A 256 10.33 10.78 22.96
N GLN A 257 9.97 11.96 23.51
CA GLN A 257 9.65 13.14 22.69
C GLN A 257 10.86 13.60 21.87
N GLN A 258 12.05 13.61 22.47
CA GLN A 258 13.28 13.97 21.76
C GLN A 258 13.63 12.97 20.66
N GLU A 259 13.58 11.67 20.96
CA GLU A 259 13.86 10.63 19.96
C GLU A 259 12.83 10.63 18.83
N PHE A 260 11.55 10.81 19.16
CA PHE A 260 10.51 10.93 18.14
C PHE A 260 10.72 12.14 17.23
N ARG A 261 11.11 13.28 17.78
CA ARG A 261 11.42 14.48 17.00
C ARG A 261 12.58 14.24 16.05
N ARG A 262 13.67 13.65 16.51
CA ARG A 262 14.82 13.28 15.66
C ARG A 262 14.42 12.31 14.55
N ALA A 263 13.58 11.32 14.85
CA ALA A 263 13.08 10.38 13.85
C ALA A 263 12.20 11.10 12.82
N LEU A 264 11.34 12.03 13.26
CA LEU A 264 10.46 12.80 12.39
C LEU A 264 11.24 13.73 11.46
N GLU A 265 12.31 14.38 11.94
CA GLU A 265 13.20 15.23 11.13
C GLU A 265 13.90 14.45 10.00
N ASN A 266 14.12 13.15 10.19
CA ASN A 266 14.70 12.25 9.20
C ASN A 266 13.66 11.46 8.39
N SER A 267 12.38 11.77 8.53
CA SER A 267 11.27 11.11 7.86
C SER A 267 10.64 12.04 6.83
N SER A 268 9.99 11.45 5.84
CA SER A 268 9.19 12.16 4.85
C SER A 268 7.72 11.91 5.07
N GLN A 269 6.88 12.91 4.83
CA GLN A 269 5.44 12.76 4.91
C GLN A 269 4.94 11.81 3.83
N PHE A 270 4.09 10.86 4.18
CA PHE A 270 3.58 9.85 3.25
C PHE A 270 2.57 10.43 2.27
N PHE A 271 1.71 11.34 2.74
CA PHE A 271 0.66 11.99 1.96
C PHE A 271 0.70 13.50 2.20
N LEU A 272 0.61 14.26 1.13
CA LEU A 272 0.39 15.69 1.22
C LEU A 272 -1.11 15.93 1.29
N GLN A 273 -1.57 16.41 2.43
CA GLN A 273 -2.95 16.81 2.64
C GLN A 273 -3.05 18.34 2.57
N SER A 274 -4.03 18.84 1.87
CA SER A 274 -4.28 20.26 1.82
C SER A 274 -5.79 20.55 1.88
N ASP A 275 -6.11 21.48 2.74
CA ASP A 275 -7.42 22.09 2.91
C ASP A 275 -7.57 23.44 2.15
N SER A 276 -6.51 23.87 1.50
CA SER A 276 -6.41 25.15 0.80
C SER A 276 -6.21 24.94 -0.69
N PRO A 277 -7.04 25.61 -1.55
CA PRO A 277 -6.86 25.55 -3.01
C PRO A 277 -5.46 25.94 -3.47
N ASP A 278 -4.85 26.95 -2.86
CA ASP A 278 -3.50 27.42 -3.23
C ASP A 278 -2.42 26.35 -3.00
N LYS A 279 -2.52 25.63 -1.89
CA LYS A 279 -1.60 24.50 -1.61
C LYS A 279 -1.82 23.35 -2.58
N ILE A 280 -3.06 23.07 -2.96
CA ILE A 280 -3.38 22.05 -3.96
C ILE A 280 -2.74 22.42 -5.30
N LEU A 281 -2.87 23.67 -5.75
CA LEU A 281 -2.26 24.18 -6.99
C LEU A 281 -0.72 24.08 -6.94
N ASN A 282 -0.10 24.38 -5.80
CA ASN A 282 1.34 24.23 -5.61
C ASN A 282 1.80 22.77 -5.69
N ILE A 283 1.02 21.84 -5.13
CA ILE A 283 1.29 20.40 -5.25
C ILE A 283 1.23 19.97 -6.71
N PHE A 284 0.20 20.38 -7.45
CA PHE A 284 0.09 20.11 -8.88
C PHE A 284 1.24 20.71 -9.68
N GLY A 285 1.62 21.96 -9.39
CA GLY A 285 2.77 22.61 -10.01
C GLY A 285 4.06 21.82 -9.79
N SER A 286 4.27 21.30 -8.59
CA SER A 286 5.43 20.46 -8.26
C SER A 286 5.41 19.12 -9.00
N ILE A 287 4.25 18.45 -9.10
CA ILE A 287 4.08 17.20 -9.85
C ILE A 287 4.36 17.43 -11.35
N MET A 288 3.88 18.54 -11.91
CA MET A 288 4.09 18.88 -13.32
C MET A 288 5.56 19.18 -13.64
N GLN A 289 6.33 19.70 -12.68
CA GLN A 289 7.77 19.96 -12.84
C GLN A 289 8.62 18.69 -12.72
N THR A 290 8.12 17.67 -12.01
CA THR A 290 8.79 16.37 -11.97
C THR A 290 8.54 15.64 -13.30
N LYS A 291 9.61 15.20 -13.97
CA LYS A 291 9.53 14.41 -15.22
C LYS A 291 9.00 12.98 -14.98
N ILE A 292 8.13 12.82 -14.01
CA ILE A 292 7.47 11.53 -13.72
C ILE A 292 6.30 11.39 -14.67
N SER A 293 6.36 10.42 -15.58
CA SER A 293 5.20 10.05 -16.37
C SER A 293 4.22 9.32 -15.45
N THR A 294 3.22 10.03 -14.95
CA THR A 294 2.09 9.41 -14.26
C THR A 294 1.17 8.80 -15.31
N ASN A 295 0.96 7.49 -15.24
CA ASN A 295 0.08 6.80 -16.18
C ASN A 295 -1.39 6.85 -15.76
N PHE A 296 -1.69 7.27 -14.53
CA PHE A 296 -3.06 7.43 -14.02
C PHE A 296 -3.10 8.35 -12.80
N ALA A 297 -4.26 8.97 -12.59
CA ALA A 297 -4.61 9.71 -11.38
C ALA A 297 -5.90 9.12 -10.80
N LEU A 298 -5.98 9.03 -9.48
CA LEU A 298 -7.17 8.64 -8.74
C LEU A 298 -7.78 9.88 -8.10
N GLU A 299 -8.99 10.24 -8.51
CA GLU A 299 -9.73 11.36 -7.96
C GLU A 299 -10.94 10.84 -7.17
N SER A 300 -11.11 11.29 -5.93
CA SER A 300 -12.25 10.92 -5.09
C SER A 300 -13.44 11.89 -5.21
N HIS A 301 -13.25 13.05 -5.82
CA HIS A 301 -14.28 14.06 -6.02
C HIS A 301 -14.28 14.63 -7.45
N PRO A 302 -15.46 14.84 -8.05
CA PRO A 302 -15.60 15.31 -9.44
C PRO A 302 -15.08 16.73 -9.70
N CYS A 303 -14.83 17.54 -8.66
CA CYS A 303 -14.29 18.89 -8.80
C CYS A 303 -12.77 18.94 -9.12
N LEU A 304 -12.07 17.83 -9.10
CA LEU A 304 -10.66 17.75 -9.51
C LEU A 304 -10.47 17.23 -10.95
N ALA A 305 -11.50 17.24 -11.78
CA ALA A 305 -11.40 16.94 -13.20
C ALA A 305 -10.41 17.84 -13.99
N LEU A 306 -9.72 18.76 -13.30
CA LEU A 306 -8.61 19.57 -13.83
C LEU A 306 -7.50 18.72 -14.48
N MET A 307 -7.32 17.48 -14.02
CA MET A 307 -6.33 16.57 -14.62
C MET A 307 -6.78 15.98 -15.96
N SER A 308 -8.07 16.02 -16.28
CA SER A 308 -8.55 15.63 -17.62
C SER A 308 -8.34 16.71 -18.67
N TYR A 309 -8.05 17.93 -18.25
CA TYR A 309 -7.64 19.01 -19.13
C TYR A 309 -6.12 18.94 -19.33
N GLY A 310 -5.69 18.96 -20.59
CA GLY A 310 -4.25 18.85 -20.94
C GLY A 310 -3.39 19.96 -20.33
N PRO A 311 -2.05 19.82 -20.40
CA PRO A 311 -1.08 20.75 -19.80
C PRO A 311 -1.32 22.24 -20.15
N GLY A 312 -1.85 22.53 -21.33
CA GLY A 312 -2.17 23.89 -21.76
C GLY A 312 -3.28 24.57 -20.95
N PHE A 313 -4.26 23.82 -20.44
CA PHE A 313 -5.30 24.37 -19.58
C PHE A 313 -4.74 24.76 -18.20
N ILE A 314 -3.93 23.88 -17.62
CA ILE A 314 -3.29 24.14 -16.32
C ILE A 314 -2.37 25.36 -16.44
N GLN A 315 -1.59 25.47 -17.52
CA GLN A 315 -0.76 26.64 -17.79
C GLN A 315 -1.60 27.92 -17.87
N SER A 316 -2.77 27.87 -18.53
CA SER A 316 -3.66 29.03 -18.63
C SER A 316 -4.23 29.50 -17.29
N LEU A 317 -4.39 28.59 -16.29
CA LEU A 317 -4.80 28.95 -14.93
C LEU A 317 -3.71 29.72 -14.18
N PHE A 318 -2.42 29.44 -14.46
CA PHE A 318 -1.30 30.18 -13.87
C PHE A 318 -1.05 31.50 -14.56
N ASP A 319 -1.31 31.60 -15.86
CA ASP A 319 -1.08 32.80 -16.66
C ASP A 319 -2.21 33.84 -16.48
N ASN A 320 -3.43 33.41 -16.18
CA ASN A 320 -4.58 34.27 -15.89
C ASN A 320 -4.77 34.45 -14.39
N ARG A 321 -4.01 35.38 -13.79
CA ARG A 321 -4.15 35.75 -12.36
C ARG A 321 -5.46 36.50 -12.00
N ASP A 322 -6.34 36.73 -12.95
CA ASP A 322 -7.58 37.49 -12.81
C ASP A 322 -8.85 36.59 -12.85
N ILE A 323 -8.75 35.30 -12.53
CA ILE A 323 -9.94 34.48 -12.37
C ILE A 323 -10.52 34.77 -10.97
N ASP A 324 -11.50 35.65 -10.96
CA ASP A 324 -12.36 35.94 -9.80
C ASP A 324 -13.15 34.66 -9.48
N LEU A 325 -12.76 33.98 -8.42
CA LEU A 325 -13.44 32.79 -7.89
C LEU A 325 -14.60 33.26 -6.96
N SER A 326 -15.57 34.01 -7.48
CA SER A 326 -16.81 34.32 -6.79
C SER A 326 -17.80 33.16 -6.88
#